data_6853dd6a71f991abb3c9fac87e934aa6
#
_entry.id   6853dd6a71f991abb3c9fac87e934aa6
#
_cell.length_a   1.000
_cell.length_b   1.000
_cell.length_c   1.000
_cell.angle_alpha   90.00
_cell.angle_beta   90.00
_cell.angle_gamma   90.00
#
_symmetry.space_group_name_H-M   'P 1'
#
loop_
_entity.id
_entity.type
_entity.pdbx_description
1 polymer ?
#
loop_
_entity_poly.entity_id
_entity_poly.type
_entity_poly.pdbx_seq_one_letter_code
_entity_poly.pdbx_strand_id
1 'polypeptide(L)'
;TKGYPPSCFAKLPQLVERSGNGQAGEGSITAFYTVLTEGDDPQDPIADAARGILDGHIVLSRELAEAGHYPAIDVERSISRVMPSVAPQNQLDSARRFRQLLAKFNKARDLIQLGASAPGRDPELVLAVRLHADMNRLLQQDMHSPAGLHESTKQLQSLVHGT
;
A
#
# COMPACT_ATOMS: atom_id res chain seq x y z
N THR A 1 26.06 8.41 -8.72
CA THR A 1 24.85 7.59 -8.70
C THR A 1 23.76 8.25 -9.53
N LYS A 2 23.53 7.81 -10.78
CA LYS A 2 22.52 8.32 -11.74
C LYS A 2 22.49 9.84 -11.91
N GLY A 3 23.65 10.54 -11.83
CA GLY A 3 23.75 11.99 -12.08
C GLY A 3 23.32 12.91 -10.92
N TYR A 4 22.80 12.38 -9.81
CA TYR A 4 22.45 13.21 -8.65
C TYR A 4 23.69 13.59 -7.83
N PRO A 5 23.88 14.89 -7.52
CA PRO A 5 24.99 15.31 -6.66
C PRO A 5 24.74 14.87 -5.21
N PRO A 6 25.80 14.62 -4.41
CA PRO A 6 25.69 14.24 -3.00
C PRO A 6 24.84 15.22 -2.15
N SER A 7 24.83 16.50 -2.52
CA SER A 7 24.02 17.51 -1.84
C SER A 7 22.51 17.26 -1.90
N CYS A 8 22.00 16.54 -2.92
CA CYS A 8 20.60 16.17 -2.99
C CYS A 8 20.23 15.22 -1.83
N PHE A 9 21.06 14.23 -1.57
CA PHE A 9 20.85 13.26 -0.49
C PHE A 9 20.93 13.91 0.90
N ALA A 10 21.80 14.91 1.08
CA ALA A 10 21.89 15.67 2.32
C ALA A 10 20.66 16.59 2.57
N LYS A 11 19.99 17.05 1.51
CA LYS A 11 18.81 17.91 1.63
C LYS A 11 17.52 17.15 1.92
N LEU A 12 17.41 15.89 1.52
CA LEU A 12 16.19 15.09 1.73
C LEU A 12 15.81 15.00 3.22
N PRO A 13 16.71 14.58 4.14
CA PRO A 13 16.37 14.55 5.57
C PRO A 13 15.96 15.93 6.10
N GLN A 14 16.68 16.99 5.75
CA GLN A 14 16.37 18.36 6.17
C GLN A 14 14.97 18.82 5.73
N LEU A 15 14.51 18.36 4.56
CA LEU A 15 13.16 18.65 4.08
C LEU A 15 12.11 17.87 4.90
N VAL A 16 12.35 16.58 5.17
CA VAL A 16 11.43 15.72 5.91
C VAL A 16 11.32 16.16 7.38
N GLU A 17 12.41 16.54 8.02
CA GLU A 17 12.45 17.03 9.40
C GLU A 17 11.61 18.28 9.65
N ARG A 18 11.19 19.00 8.61
CA ARG A 18 10.29 20.16 8.72
C ARG A 18 8.81 19.78 8.89
N SER A 19 8.49 18.52 8.75
CA SER A 19 7.15 17.98 8.98
C SER A 19 7.14 17.08 10.23
N GLY A 20 5.95 16.79 10.73
CA GLY A 20 5.77 15.96 11.92
C GLY A 20 5.07 16.70 13.06
N ASN A 21 5.21 16.18 14.25
CA ASN A 21 4.59 16.74 15.45
C ASN A 21 5.44 17.90 16.00
N GLY A 22 4.76 18.99 16.41
CA GLY A 22 5.34 20.04 17.24
C GLY A 22 5.55 19.58 18.68
N GLN A 23 5.95 20.52 19.54
CA GLN A 23 6.05 20.27 20.99
C GLN A 23 4.67 20.01 21.61
N ALA A 24 4.65 19.47 22.83
CA ALA A 24 3.40 19.19 23.54
C ALA A 24 2.51 20.43 23.63
N GLY A 25 1.30 20.35 23.04
CA GLY A 25 0.35 21.46 22.91
C GLY A 25 0.46 22.27 21.63
N GLU A 26 1.44 21.99 20.76
CA GLU A 26 1.54 22.55 19.42
C GLU A 26 0.86 21.63 18.40
N GLY A 27 0.66 22.13 17.19
CA GLY A 27 0.05 21.36 16.10
C GLY A 27 1.01 20.37 15.45
N SER A 28 0.57 19.76 14.34
CA SER A 28 1.38 18.88 13.51
C SER A 28 1.31 19.31 12.04
N ILE A 29 2.35 18.97 11.29
CA ILE A 29 2.43 19.18 9.83
C ILE A 29 2.48 17.80 9.17
N THR A 30 1.45 17.47 8.42
CA THR A 30 1.46 16.28 7.56
C THR A 30 1.96 16.68 6.17
N ALA A 31 3.01 16.02 5.68
CA ALA A 31 3.58 16.28 4.38
C ALA A 31 3.46 15.06 3.45
N PHE A 32 3.09 15.34 2.19
CA PHE A 32 3.10 14.35 1.12
C PHE A 32 4.17 14.75 0.09
N TYR A 33 5.15 13.87 -0.10
CA TYR A 33 6.23 14.06 -1.07
C TYR A 33 6.02 13.13 -2.25
N THR A 34 5.99 13.70 -3.46
CA THR A 34 5.92 12.91 -4.69
C THR A 34 7.33 12.71 -5.24
N VAL A 35 7.71 11.46 -5.43
CA VAL A 35 8.99 11.07 -6.05
C VAL A 35 8.68 10.39 -7.38
N LEU A 36 9.20 10.97 -8.47
CA LEU A 36 9.11 10.40 -9.81
C LEU A 36 10.39 9.62 -10.11
N THR A 37 10.24 8.38 -10.55
CA THR A 37 11.35 7.51 -10.96
C THR A 37 11.32 7.32 -12.47
N GLU A 38 12.50 7.34 -13.12
CA GLU A 38 12.59 7.03 -14.54
C GLU A 38 12.43 5.53 -14.78
N GLY A 39 11.58 5.17 -15.74
CA GLY A 39 11.42 3.78 -16.20
C GLY A 39 10.91 2.81 -15.15
N ASP A 40 10.17 3.29 -14.14
CA ASP A 40 9.64 2.48 -13.04
C ASP A 40 10.73 1.72 -12.24
N ASP A 41 11.96 2.28 -12.23
CA ASP A 41 13.10 1.65 -11.56
C ASP A 41 12.92 1.61 -10.03
N PRO A 42 12.71 0.43 -9.44
CA PRO A 42 12.53 0.30 -7.99
C PRO A 42 13.82 0.60 -7.20
N GLN A 43 14.97 0.63 -7.88
CA GLN A 43 16.29 0.88 -7.29
C GLN A 43 16.76 2.33 -7.52
N ASP A 44 15.86 3.24 -7.86
CA ASP A 44 16.21 4.66 -7.95
C ASP A 44 16.78 5.15 -6.62
N PRO A 45 17.99 5.73 -6.59
CA PRO A 45 18.68 6.11 -5.35
C PRO A 45 17.93 7.17 -4.53
N ILE A 46 17.20 8.07 -5.20
CA ILE A 46 16.40 9.11 -4.51
C ILE A 46 15.16 8.50 -3.89
N ALA A 47 14.47 7.61 -4.62
CA ALA A 47 13.33 6.90 -4.10
C ALA A 47 13.70 6.01 -2.92
N ASP A 48 14.85 5.33 -2.98
CA ASP A 48 15.34 4.48 -1.89
C ASP A 48 15.73 5.30 -0.67
N ALA A 49 16.46 6.40 -0.85
CA ALA A 49 16.80 7.33 0.22
C ALA A 49 15.54 7.91 0.88
N ALA A 50 14.54 8.32 0.09
CA ALA A 50 13.27 8.82 0.59
C ALA A 50 12.53 7.76 1.41
N ARG A 51 12.44 6.51 0.91
CA ARG A 51 11.84 5.39 1.67
C ARG A 51 12.53 5.16 3.01
N GLY A 52 13.83 5.38 3.08
CA GLY A 52 14.63 5.20 4.30
C GLY A 52 14.26 6.17 5.44
N ILE A 53 13.83 7.39 5.12
CA ILE A 53 13.61 8.48 6.08
C ILE A 53 12.14 8.82 6.33
N LEU A 54 11.21 8.41 5.45
CA LEU A 54 9.78 8.70 5.58
C LEU A 54 9.08 7.71 6.51
N ASP A 55 7.99 8.14 7.14
CA ASP A 55 7.12 7.30 7.98
C ASP A 55 6.33 6.25 7.22
N GLY A 56 6.33 6.33 5.92
CA GLY A 56 5.71 5.37 5.02
C GLY A 56 5.82 5.81 3.57
N HIS A 57 5.40 4.97 2.67
CA HIS A 57 5.33 5.30 1.25
C HIS A 57 4.16 4.59 0.58
N ILE A 58 3.60 5.24 -0.42
CA ILE A 58 2.55 4.72 -1.29
C ILE A 58 3.18 4.50 -2.66
N VAL A 59 3.14 3.27 -3.15
CA VAL A 59 3.65 2.89 -4.48
C VAL A 59 2.50 2.91 -5.47
N LEU A 60 2.67 3.64 -6.58
CA LEU A 60 1.75 3.58 -7.71
C LEU A 60 2.27 2.57 -8.73
N SER A 61 1.36 1.80 -9.31
CA SER A 61 1.66 0.76 -10.29
C SER A 61 1.11 1.16 -11.66
N ARG A 62 1.98 1.17 -12.66
CA ARG A 62 1.57 1.35 -14.07
C ARG A 62 0.68 0.20 -14.53
N GLU A 63 1.01 -1.04 -14.16
CA GLU A 63 0.24 -2.24 -14.51
C GLU A 63 -1.20 -2.14 -14.01
N LEU A 64 -1.42 -1.67 -12.77
CA LEU A 64 -2.77 -1.43 -12.24
C LEU A 64 -3.50 -0.33 -13.02
N ALA A 65 -2.82 0.75 -13.37
CA ALA A 65 -3.40 1.84 -14.16
C ALA A 65 -3.80 1.38 -15.57
N GLU A 66 -2.95 0.61 -16.23
CA GLU A 66 -3.22 0.02 -17.56
C GLU A 66 -4.38 -0.99 -17.52
N ALA A 67 -4.56 -1.69 -16.40
CA ALA A 67 -5.69 -2.57 -16.14
C ALA A 67 -6.99 -1.81 -15.76
N GLY A 68 -6.96 -0.48 -15.68
CA GLY A 68 -8.12 0.32 -15.29
C GLY A 68 -8.44 0.27 -13.80
N HIS A 69 -7.48 -0.16 -12.96
CA HIS A 69 -7.63 -0.21 -11.52
C HIS A 69 -7.23 1.14 -10.91
N TYR A 70 -8.20 1.91 -10.46
CA TYR A 70 -7.96 3.23 -9.85
C TYR A 70 -8.57 3.34 -8.45
N PRO A 71 -7.85 3.99 -7.48
CA PRO A 71 -6.48 4.49 -7.62
C PRO A 71 -5.48 3.34 -7.87
N ALA A 72 -4.46 3.60 -8.67
CA ALA A 72 -3.47 2.60 -9.07
C ALA A 72 -2.43 2.34 -7.96
N ILE A 73 -2.88 2.10 -6.74
CA ILE A 73 -2.05 1.92 -5.54
C ILE A 73 -1.71 0.43 -5.37
N ASP A 74 -0.42 0.12 -5.40
CA ASP A 74 0.10 -1.19 -5.05
C ASP A 74 0.18 -1.32 -3.52
N VAL A 75 -0.83 -1.95 -2.92
CA VAL A 75 -0.91 -2.12 -1.46
C VAL A 75 0.09 -3.13 -0.91
N GLU A 76 0.61 -4.04 -1.72
CA GLU A 76 1.64 -5.00 -1.29
C GLU A 76 3.00 -4.33 -1.13
N ARG A 77 3.31 -3.36 -2.00
CA ARG A 77 4.57 -2.61 -1.99
C ARG A 77 4.51 -1.33 -1.16
N SER A 78 3.31 -0.89 -0.76
CA SER A 78 3.11 0.28 0.08
C SER A 78 3.26 -0.06 1.56
N ILE A 79 3.84 0.85 2.35
CA ILE A 79 4.13 0.62 3.77
C ILE A 79 3.76 1.86 4.59
N SER A 80 3.18 1.64 5.77
CA SER A 80 3.10 2.62 6.85
C SER A 80 3.87 2.08 8.06
N ARG A 81 4.87 2.82 8.51
CA ARG A 81 5.66 2.49 9.71
C ARG A 81 4.96 2.89 11.00
N VAL A 82 4.12 3.92 10.93
CA VAL A 82 3.40 4.46 12.09
C VAL A 82 2.07 3.75 12.35
N MET A 83 1.53 3.02 11.39
CA MET A 83 0.24 2.34 11.53
C MET A 83 0.16 1.47 12.80
N PRO A 84 1.20 0.70 13.20
CA PRO A 84 1.16 -0.09 14.42
C PRO A 84 0.99 0.74 15.71
N SER A 85 1.40 2.01 15.69
CA SER A 85 1.33 2.91 16.85
C SER A 85 0.05 3.73 16.90
N VAL A 86 -0.67 3.89 15.77
CA VAL A 86 -1.83 4.80 15.68
C VAL A 86 -3.16 4.08 15.39
N ALA A 87 -3.12 2.88 14.85
CA ALA A 87 -4.32 2.12 14.51
C ALA A 87 -4.70 1.14 15.63
N PRO A 88 -6.01 0.92 15.89
CA PRO A 88 -6.45 -0.07 16.84
C PRO A 88 -6.15 -1.51 16.34
N GLN A 89 -6.00 -2.44 17.29
CA GLN A 89 -5.55 -3.80 17.00
C GLN A 89 -6.43 -4.53 15.96
N ASN A 90 -7.74 -4.39 16.04
CA ASN A 90 -8.66 -5.00 15.08
C ASN A 90 -8.45 -4.51 13.64
N GLN A 91 -8.09 -3.24 13.46
CA GLN A 91 -7.75 -2.69 12.14
C GLN A 91 -6.41 -3.27 11.63
N LEU A 92 -5.42 -3.39 12.52
CA LEU A 92 -4.12 -3.99 12.19
C LEU A 92 -4.26 -5.45 11.75
N ASP A 93 -5.07 -6.22 12.49
CA ASP A 93 -5.29 -7.64 12.18
C ASP A 93 -6.05 -7.81 10.86
N SER A 94 -7.06 -6.96 10.62
CA SER A 94 -7.80 -6.96 9.35
C SER A 94 -6.92 -6.58 8.17
N ALA A 95 -6.10 -5.56 8.30
CA ALA A 95 -5.17 -5.13 7.26
C ALA A 95 -4.11 -6.22 6.97
N ARG A 96 -3.59 -6.87 8.02
CA ARG A 96 -2.66 -7.99 7.87
C ARG A 96 -3.31 -9.17 7.13
N ARG A 97 -4.52 -9.54 7.54
CA ARG A 97 -5.28 -10.64 6.93
C ARG A 97 -5.58 -10.36 5.45
N PHE A 98 -6.03 -9.15 5.14
CA PHE A 98 -6.28 -8.71 3.77
C PHE A 98 -5.03 -8.87 2.89
N ARG A 99 -3.88 -8.34 3.35
CA ARG A 99 -2.62 -8.43 2.60
C ARG A 99 -2.15 -9.87 2.40
N GLN A 100 -2.32 -10.74 3.41
CA GLN A 100 -1.99 -12.16 3.29
C GLN A 100 -2.81 -12.85 2.20
N LEU A 101 -4.12 -12.61 2.16
CA LEU A 101 -5.00 -13.18 1.14
C LEU A 101 -4.67 -12.65 -0.25
N LEU A 102 -4.45 -11.34 -0.38
CA LEU A 102 -4.08 -10.72 -1.65
C LEU A 102 -2.75 -11.26 -2.18
N ALA A 103 -1.72 -11.30 -1.34
CA ALA A 103 -0.41 -11.84 -1.69
C ALA A 103 -0.50 -13.33 -2.08
N LYS A 104 -1.33 -14.10 -1.39
CA LYS A 104 -1.54 -15.52 -1.70
C LYS A 104 -2.21 -15.71 -3.05
N PHE A 105 -3.25 -14.90 -3.35
CA PHE A 105 -3.90 -14.91 -4.66
C PHE A 105 -2.90 -14.53 -5.77
N ASN A 106 -2.18 -13.42 -5.61
CA ASN A 106 -1.23 -12.93 -6.61
C ASN A 106 -0.12 -13.94 -6.93
N LYS A 107 0.41 -14.64 -5.91
CA LYS A 107 1.40 -15.71 -6.11
C LYS A 107 0.85 -16.92 -6.86
N ALA A 108 -0.44 -17.20 -6.71
CA ALA A 108 -1.07 -18.38 -7.33
C ALA A 108 -1.73 -18.04 -8.68
N ARG A 109 -1.93 -16.75 -8.99
CA ARG A 109 -2.69 -16.30 -10.17
C ARG A 109 -2.25 -16.96 -11.46
N ASP A 110 -0.96 -16.98 -11.74
CA ASP A 110 -0.43 -17.52 -12.99
C ASP A 110 -0.59 -19.04 -13.06
N LEU A 111 -0.43 -19.74 -11.92
CA LEU A 111 -0.64 -21.18 -11.81
C LEU A 111 -2.12 -21.55 -11.98
N ILE A 112 -3.03 -20.74 -11.46
CA ILE A 112 -4.47 -20.91 -11.60
C ILE A 112 -4.86 -20.72 -13.08
N GLN A 113 -4.36 -19.70 -13.75
CA GLN A 113 -4.61 -19.44 -15.17
C GLN A 113 -4.11 -20.59 -16.08
N LEU A 114 -2.97 -21.18 -15.72
CA LEU A 114 -2.41 -22.33 -16.45
C LEU A 114 -3.09 -23.67 -16.12
N GLY A 115 -4.08 -23.69 -15.21
CA GLY A 115 -4.72 -24.90 -14.75
C GLY A 115 -3.80 -25.84 -13.95
N ALA A 116 -2.59 -25.39 -13.60
CA ALA A 116 -1.57 -26.17 -12.92
C ALA A 116 -1.80 -26.27 -11.39
N SER A 117 -2.66 -25.43 -10.84
CA SER A 117 -3.03 -25.44 -9.42
C SER A 117 -4.53 -25.61 -9.27
N ALA A 118 -4.94 -26.72 -8.66
CA ALA A 118 -6.32 -26.88 -8.20
C ALA A 118 -6.44 -26.19 -6.82
N PRO A 119 -7.27 -25.15 -6.67
CA PRO A 119 -7.43 -24.43 -5.39
C PRO A 119 -7.86 -25.32 -4.22
N GLY A 120 -8.43 -26.50 -4.50
CA GLY A 120 -9.12 -27.36 -3.53
C GLY A 120 -8.25 -28.00 -2.43
N ARG A 121 -6.91 -27.91 -2.50
CA ARG A 121 -6.01 -28.48 -1.47
C ARG A 121 -5.56 -27.46 -0.41
N ASP A 122 -5.71 -26.16 -0.67
CA ASP A 122 -5.30 -25.09 0.23
C ASP A 122 -6.53 -24.23 0.56
N PRO A 123 -7.11 -24.38 1.75
CA PRO A 123 -8.31 -23.63 2.16
C PRO A 123 -8.11 -22.10 2.12
N GLU A 124 -6.91 -21.63 2.40
CA GLU A 124 -6.57 -20.22 2.35
C GLU A 124 -6.54 -19.68 0.91
N LEU A 125 -6.06 -20.49 -0.04
CA LEU A 125 -6.09 -20.09 -1.45
C LEU A 125 -7.53 -20.09 -1.97
N VAL A 126 -8.35 -21.05 -1.59
CA VAL A 126 -9.79 -21.09 -1.92
C VAL A 126 -10.47 -19.82 -1.42
N LEU A 127 -10.18 -19.43 -0.17
CA LEU A 127 -10.71 -18.20 0.41
C LEU A 127 -10.22 -16.96 -0.35
N ALA A 128 -8.93 -16.88 -0.67
CA ALA A 128 -8.34 -15.77 -1.42
C ALA A 128 -8.97 -15.62 -2.81
N VAL A 129 -9.18 -16.72 -3.52
CA VAL A 129 -9.86 -16.72 -4.83
C VAL A 129 -11.31 -16.26 -4.71
N ARG A 130 -12.04 -16.75 -3.71
CA ARG A 130 -13.44 -16.36 -3.46
C ARG A 130 -13.57 -14.86 -3.16
N LEU A 131 -12.68 -14.30 -2.36
CA LEU A 131 -12.75 -12.91 -1.93
C LEU A 131 -12.08 -11.92 -2.90
N HIS A 132 -11.36 -12.39 -3.90
CA HIS A 132 -10.54 -11.54 -4.77
C HIS A 132 -11.34 -10.41 -5.45
N ALA A 133 -12.54 -10.71 -5.95
CA ALA A 133 -13.39 -9.70 -6.59
C ALA A 133 -13.81 -8.60 -5.60
N ASP A 134 -14.14 -8.96 -4.37
CA ASP A 134 -14.53 -8.02 -3.33
C ASP A 134 -13.33 -7.25 -2.78
N MET A 135 -12.15 -7.89 -2.69
CA MET A 135 -10.89 -7.22 -2.37
C MET A 135 -10.56 -6.13 -3.40
N ASN A 136 -10.67 -6.45 -4.68
CA ASN A 136 -10.45 -5.45 -5.74
C ASN A 136 -11.47 -4.31 -5.68
N ARG A 137 -12.74 -4.61 -5.42
CA ARG A 137 -13.79 -3.59 -5.27
C ARG A 137 -13.50 -2.66 -4.10
N LEU A 138 -12.98 -3.17 -2.98
CA LEU A 138 -12.58 -2.37 -1.82
C LEU A 138 -11.39 -1.43 -2.15
N LEU A 139 -10.47 -1.87 -2.99
CA LEU A 139 -9.29 -1.09 -3.39
C LEU A 139 -9.59 -0.06 -4.49
N GLN A 140 -10.69 -0.20 -5.20
CA GLN A 140 -11.10 0.73 -6.24
C GLN A 140 -12.03 1.81 -5.69
N GLN A 141 -11.84 3.03 -6.17
CA GLN A 141 -12.66 4.17 -5.79
C GLN A 141 -12.89 5.06 -7.00
N ASP A 142 -14.14 5.45 -7.22
CA ASP A 142 -14.46 6.47 -8.23
C ASP A 142 -13.89 7.83 -7.81
N MET A 143 -13.37 8.58 -8.79
CA MET A 143 -12.70 9.87 -8.56
C MET A 143 -13.60 10.92 -7.90
N HIS A 144 -14.91 10.82 -8.10
CA HIS A 144 -15.90 11.78 -7.57
C HIS A 144 -16.63 11.27 -6.33
N SER A 145 -16.35 10.05 -5.88
CA SER A 145 -17.02 9.43 -4.72
C SER A 145 -16.09 9.44 -3.51
N PRO A 146 -16.31 10.32 -2.52
CA PRO A 146 -15.48 10.35 -1.31
C PRO A 146 -15.72 9.11 -0.46
N ALA A 147 -14.64 8.54 0.09
CA ALA A 147 -14.69 7.43 1.04
C ALA A 147 -14.06 7.85 2.38
N GLY A 148 -14.83 7.77 3.46
CA GLY A 148 -14.35 8.09 4.79
C GLY A 148 -13.52 6.94 5.40
N LEU A 149 -12.51 7.29 6.20
CA LEU A 149 -11.65 6.30 6.87
C LEU A 149 -12.44 5.28 7.70
N HIS A 150 -13.44 5.74 8.45
CA HIS A 150 -14.26 4.86 9.29
C HIS A 150 -15.04 3.83 8.45
N GLU A 151 -15.65 4.27 7.36
CA GLU A 151 -16.40 3.38 6.47
C GLU A 151 -15.48 2.38 5.76
N SER A 152 -14.34 2.84 5.24
CA SER A 152 -13.34 1.97 4.61
C SER A 152 -12.80 0.92 5.60
N THR A 153 -12.56 1.32 6.85
CA THR A 153 -12.12 0.37 7.90
C THR A 153 -13.20 -0.67 8.20
N LYS A 154 -14.47 -0.26 8.29
CA LYS A 154 -15.58 -1.17 8.53
C LYS A 154 -15.77 -2.16 7.37
N GLN A 155 -15.66 -1.69 6.13
CA GLN A 155 -15.73 -2.54 4.94
C GLN A 155 -14.59 -3.56 4.91
N LEU A 156 -13.36 -3.12 5.24
CA LEU A 156 -12.21 -4.01 5.36
C LEU A 156 -12.44 -5.12 6.41
N GLN A 157 -12.93 -4.76 7.60
CA GLN A 157 -13.22 -5.71 8.67
C GLN A 157 -14.31 -6.71 8.27
N SER A 158 -15.40 -6.21 7.66
CA SER A 158 -16.50 -7.06 7.18
C SER A 158 -16.02 -8.04 6.11
N LEU A 159 -15.14 -7.62 5.21
CA LEU A 159 -14.61 -8.47 4.14
C LEU A 159 -13.81 -9.65 4.68
N VAL A 160 -12.93 -9.41 5.66
CA VAL A 160 -11.96 -10.43 6.11
C VAL A 160 -12.45 -11.28 7.29
N HIS A 161 -13.48 -10.84 8.02
CA HIS A 161 -14.04 -11.52 9.20
C HIS A 161 -15.50 -11.94 9.03
N GLY A 162 -16.20 -11.42 8.04
CA GLY A 162 -17.62 -11.71 7.77
C GLY A 162 -17.88 -13.01 7.00
N THR A 163 -16.89 -13.90 6.95
CA THR A 163 -16.96 -15.19 6.21
C THR A 163 -17.09 -16.37 7.15
#